data_6909b757b1b14979ed80799b36c7f796
#
_entry.id   6909b757b1b14979ed80799b36c7f796
#
_cell.length_a   1.000
_cell.length_b   1.000
_cell.length_c   1.000
_cell.angle_alpha   90.00
_cell.angle_beta   90.00
_cell.angle_gamma   90.00
#
_symmetry.space_group_name_H-M   'P 1'
#
loop_
_entity.id
_entity.type
_entity.pdbx_description
1 polymer ?
#
loop_
_entity_poly.entity_id
_entity_poly.type
_entity_poly.pdbx_seq_one_letter_code
_entity_poly.pdbx_strand_id
1 'polypeptide(L)'
;MKASDLFVRCLEEEGVVYIFGVPGEENLDFLESLRESKIKLILTRHEQAAGFMAATYGRLTGKVGVCLSTLGPGATNFFTAGAYSQLGAMPLLMISGQKPIKKSKQGRFQILDVVEMMRPITKFTKQVVHGNSIPVLVREAIRVAQEERPGAVHIELPEDIATEECSAQPFEVISPRRPQPDERAVTQAIDMIRSATRPLLLIGAGANRTSTCKALSMFIEKTGLYFFNTQMGKGVVDERHPCFLGTAALSTKDYLHCAIDRADLIINVGHDVIEKPPFYMEQGTAKVIHVNHFFAQMDEVYFSHLEIVGDIATSIEHITEKLEPGKNWDFTYFHRVKHEIDEHVEDKSKEASFPVIPQYLVDQVRVVMPDDGIIALDNGVYKIWFARNYKAYSPNTVLLDNALATMGAGFPSAIAAKIVYPLRKVLAICGDGGFMMNSQEMETAVRLKLNLVVLVLRDNAYGMIKWKQAGMGFQEFGLDYGNPDFMKYAESYGAKGHRVEQTDQLNEMLQSCLETPGIHLIEVPVDYSENEQVLIQELNAKTCVL
;
A
#
# COMPACT_ATOMS: atom_id res chain seq x y z
N MET A 1 1.99 36.35 15.89
CA MET A 1 0.86 35.52 15.44
C MET A 1 0.69 34.37 16.44
N LYS A 2 -0.50 33.81 16.51
CA LYS A 2 -0.77 32.66 17.38
C LYS A 2 0.01 31.42 16.91
N ALA A 3 0.45 30.57 17.84
CA ALA A 3 1.26 29.36 17.50
C ALA A 3 0.50 28.40 16.57
N SER A 4 -0.80 28.24 16.74
CA SER A 4 -1.63 27.45 15.80
C SER A 4 -1.67 28.05 14.39
N ASP A 5 -1.69 29.39 14.24
CA ASP A 5 -1.59 30.05 12.92
C ASP A 5 -0.23 29.76 12.28
N LEU A 6 0.86 29.82 13.09
CA LEU A 6 2.20 29.50 12.63
C LEU A 6 2.31 28.04 12.18
N PHE A 7 1.69 27.12 12.93
CA PHE A 7 1.66 25.69 12.57
C PHE A 7 0.98 25.47 11.21
N VAL A 8 -0.22 26.03 11.03
CA VAL A 8 -0.96 25.92 9.76
C VAL A 8 -0.19 26.53 8.60
N ARG A 9 0.45 27.70 8.79
CA ARG A 9 1.32 28.31 7.76
C ARG A 9 2.52 27.44 7.41
N CYS A 10 3.15 26.78 8.40
CA CYS A 10 4.22 25.82 8.11
C CYS A 10 3.72 24.65 7.26
N LEU A 11 2.52 24.13 7.52
CA LEU A 11 1.91 23.09 6.67
C LEU A 11 1.58 23.59 5.26
N GLU A 12 1.14 24.84 5.11
CA GLU A 12 0.89 25.45 3.79
C GLU A 12 2.18 25.58 2.96
N GLU A 13 3.29 26.05 3.59
CA GLU A 13 4.60 26.15 2.93
C GLU A 13 5.12 24.76 2.51
N GLU A 14 4.87 23.71 3.29
CA GLU A 14 5.20 22.33 2.93
C GLU A 14 4.27 21.72 1.86
N GLY A 15 3.28 22.50 1.40
CA GLY A 15 2.37 22.11 0.33
C GLY A 15 1.30 21.10 0.73
N VAL A 16 0.91 21.09 2.00
CA VAL A 16 -0.23 20.30 2.49
C VAL A 16 -1.52 20.86 1.92
N VAL A 17 -2.34 20.00 1.33
CA VAL A 17 -3.62 20.36 0.69
C VAL A 17 -4.81 19.88 1.50
N TYR A 18 -4.68 18.70 2.12
CA TYR A 18 -5.75 18.07 2.90
C TYR A 18 -5.23 17.66 4.27
N ILE A 19 -6.11 17.77 5.27
CA ILE A 19 -5.98 17.13 6.57
C ILE A 19 -7.21 16.26 6.76
N PHE A 20 -7.02 14.98 7.07
CA PHE A 20 -8.09 14.04 7.36
C PHE A 20 -8.25 13.91 8.87
N GLY A 21 -9.46 13.96 9.43
CA GLY A 21 -9.53 13.83 10.88
C GLY A 21 -10.89 14.02 11.50
N VAL A 22 -10.88 13.87 12.82
CA VAL A 22 -12.02 14.11 13.71
C VAL A 22 -11.64 15.26 14.65
N PRO A 23 -12.46 16.32 14.74
CA PRO A 23 -12.19 17.46 15.62
C PRO A 23 -12.35 17.07 17.10
N GLY A 24 -11.63 17.78 17.97
CA GLY A 24 -11.73 17.64 19.41
C GLY A 24 -11.53 18.98 20.11
N GLU A 25 -11.86 19.03 21.42
CA GLU A 25 -11.78 20.27 22.21
C GLU A 25 -10.35 20.84 22.24
N GLU A 26 -9.34 19.98 22.33
CA GLU A 26 -7.93 20.38 22.40
C GLU A 26 -7.35 20.84 21.05
N ASN A 27 -8.14 20.73 19.99
CA ASN A 27 -7.75 21.20 18.66
C ASN A 27 -8.40 22.53 18.25
N LEU A 28 -9.23 23.14 19.09
CA LEU A 28 -10.06 24.30 18.69
C LEU A 28 -9.24 25.45 18.12
N ASP A 29 -8.12 25.82 18.73
CA ASP A 29 -7.23 26.86 18.19
C ASP A 29 -6.63 26.48 16.84
N PHE A 30 -6.23 25.22 16.67
CA PHE A 30 -5.73 24.71 15.40
C PHE A 30 -6.83 24.68 14.32
N LEU A 31 -8.04 24.26 14.67
CA LEU A 31 -9.19 24.24 13.75
C LEU A 31 -9.60 25.65 13.31
N GLU A 32 -9.56 26.64 14.22
CA GLU A 32 -9.84 28.02 13.88
C GLU A 32 -8.79 28.59 12.91
N SER A 33 -7.51 28.31 13.16
CA SER A 33 -6.43 28.67 12.23
C SER A 33 -6.58 27.98 10.88
N LEU A 34 -7.01 26.71 10.88
CA LEU A 34 -7.26 25.93 9.66
C LEU A 34 -8.44 26.48 8.84
N ARG A 35 -9.49 26.99 9.50
CA ARG A 35 -10.66 27.61 8.85
C ARG A 35 -10.28 28.78 7.96
N GLU A 36 -9.26 29.55 8.34
CA GLU A 36 -8.73 30.70 7.60
C GLU A 36 -7.69 30.31 6.52
N SER A 37 -7.33 29.03 6.41
CA SER A 37 -6.28 28.55 5.52
C SER A 37 -6.81 28.01 4.19
N LYS A 38 -5.88 27.70 3.27
CA LYS A 38 -6.19 27.00 2.00
C LYS A 38 -6.29 25.48 2.18
N ILE A 39 -5.83 24.94 3.31
CA ILE A 39 -5.87 23.52 3.61
C ILE A 39 -7.30 23.07 3.89
N LYS A 40 -7.73 22.01 3.26
CA LYS A 40 -9.09 21.49 3.43
C LYS A 40 -9.13 20.40 4.48
N LEU A 41 -9.96 20.58 5.51
CA LEU A 41 -10.27 19.50 6.45
C LEU A 41 -11.27 18.53 5.82
N ILE A 42 -10.86 17.28 5.70
CA ILE A 42 -11.73 16.15 5.34
C ILE A 42 -12.17 15.49 6.64
N LEU A 43 -13.37 15.83 7.08
CA LEU A 43 -13.98 15.23 8.26
C LEU A 43 -14.23 13.74 8.00
N THR A 44 -13.74 12.88 8.88
CA THR A 44 -13.97 11.43 8.86
C THR A 44 -14.86 11.01 10.03
N ARG A 45 -15.29 9.76 10.04
CA ARG A 45 -16.13 9.21 11.13
C ARG A 45 -15.29 8.51 12.20
N HIS A 46 -14.02 8.20 11.86
CA HIS A 46 -13.08 7.53 12.76
C HIS A 46 -11.64 7.94 12.43
N GLU A 47 -10.80 8.13 13.46
CA GLU A 47 -9.41 8.56 13.28
C GLU A 47 -8.55 7.50 12.59
N GLN A 48 -8.81 6.22 12.81
CA GLN A 48 -8.13 5.15 12.09
C GLN A 48 -8.33 5.29 10.57
N ALA A 49 -9.57 5.54 10.14
CA ALA A 49 -9.87 5.77 8.73
C ALA A 49 -9.18 7.04 8.19
N ALA A 50 -9.15 8.11 9.00
CA ALA A 50 -8.39 9.33 8.67
C ALA A 50 -6.91 9.03 8.41
N GLY A 51 -6.30 8.25 9.27
CA GLY A 51 -4.91 7.83 9.14
C GLY A 51 -4.67 6.95 7.89
N PHE A 52 -5.56 6.00 7.58
CA PHE A 52 -5.49 5.21 6.34
C PHE A 52 -5.64 6.07 5.08
N MET A 53 -6.57 7.03 5.08
CA MET A 53 -6.74 7.98 3.98
C MET A 53 -5.49 8.83 3.79
N ALA A 54 -4.93 9.38 4.87
CA ALA A 54 -3.73 10.21 4.83
C ALA A 54 -2.51 9.40 4.36
N ALA A 55 -2.29 8.19 4.88
CA ALA A 55 -1.21 7.31 4.44
C ALA A 55 -1.31 6.97 2.94
N THR A 56 -2.51 6.66 2.47
CA THR A 56 -2.77 6.38 1.05
C THR A 56 -2.55 7.62 0.18
N TYR A 57 -2.97 8.80 0.65
CA TYR A 57 -2.65 10.07 -0.02
C TYR A 57 -1.14 10.23 -0.17
N GLY A 58 -0.38 9.95 0.90
CA GLY A 58 1.08 10.00 0.87
C GLY A 58 1.69 9.03 -0.14
N ARG A 59 1.22 7.78 -0.18
CA ARG A 59 1.65 6.78 -1.16
C ARG A 59 1.43 7.23 -2.60
N LEU A 60 0.24 7.76 -2.89
CA LEU A 60 -0.16 8.11 -4.25
C LEU A 60 0.51 9.39 -4.78
N THR A 61 0.79 10.35 -3.90
CA THR A 61 1.33 11.65 -4.28
C THR A 61 2.83 11.80 -4.07
N GLY A 62 3.44 10.94 -3.25
CA GLY A 62 4.81 11.10 -2.76
C GLY A 62 5.00 12.28 -1.78
N LYS A 63 3.93 13.02 -1.49
CA LYS A 63 3.90 14.09 -0.48
C LYS A 63 3.43 13.53 0.86
N VAL A 64 3.69 14.24 1.97
CA VAL A 64 3.17 13.79 3.25
C VAL A 64 1.65 13.89 3.30
N GLY A 65 0.98 12.80 3.69
CA GLY A 65 -0.43 12.84 4.06
C GLY A 65 -0.55 13.28 5.51
N VAL A 66 -1.57 14.06 5.86
CA VAL A 66 -1.73 14.60 7.21
C VAL A 66 -3.06 14.18 7.81
N CYS A 67 -3.05 13.68 9.04
CA CYS A 67 -4.26 13.42 9.80
C CYS A 67 -4.24 14.10 11.17
N LEU A 68 -5.44 14.39 11.69
CA LEU A 68 -5.68 15.14 12.93
C LEU A 68 -6.61 14.35 13.87
N SER A 69 -6.23 14.28 15.14
CA SER A 69 -7.09 13.80 16.22
C SER A 69 -6.97 14.65 17.47
N THR A 70 -7.92 14.50 18.37
CA THR A 70 -7.76 14.98 19.75
C THR A 70 -6.78 14.10 20.55
N LEU A 71 -6.61 14.38 21.85
CA LEU A 71 -5.82 13.55 22.78
C LEU A 71 -6.50 12.20 23.05
N GLY A 72 -5.93 11.42 23.95
CA GLY A 72 -6.50 10.21 24.54
C GLY A 72 -7.12 9.28 23.52
N PRO A 73 -8.46 9.11 23.51
CA PRO A 73 -9.14 8.15 22.63
C PRO A 73 -8.90 8.43 21.14
N GLY A 74 -8.84 9.70 20.72
CA GLY A 74 -8.57 10.05 19.33
C GLY A 74 -7.15 9.68 18.92
N ALA A 75 -6.14 10.02 19.73
CA ALA A 75 -4.76 9.67 19.46
C ALA A 75 -4.51 8.14 19.48
N THR A 76 -5.16 7.39 20.39
CA THR A 76 -5.04 5.92 20.40
C THR A 76 -5.58 5.26 19.15
N ASN A 77 -6.63 5.82 18.55
CA ASN A 77 -7.20 5.32 17.29
C ASN A 77 -6.24 5.45 16.09
N PHE A 78 -5.21 6.29 16.17
CA PHE A 78 -4.19 6.39 15.13
C PHE A 78 -3.21 5.22 15.09
N PHE A 79 -3.12 4.41 16.15
CA PHE A 79 -2.03 3.46 16.30
C PHE A 79 -1.92 2.48 15.11
N THR A 80 -3.02 1.85 14.72
CA THR A 80 -3.04 0.92 13.58
C THR A 80 -2.67 1.62 12.27
N ALA A 81 -3.19 2.82 12.04
CA ALA A 81 -2.91 3.57 10.81
C ALA A 81 -1.45 4.08 10.77
N GLY A 82 -0.88 4.46 11.92
CA GLY A 82 0.54 4.79 12.04
C GLY A 82 1.43 3.59 11.70
N ALA A 83 1.13 2.42 12.27
CA ALA A 83 1.83 1.17 11.97
C ALA A 83 1.68 0.77 10.48
N TYR A 84 0.49 0.92 9.90
CA TYR A 84 0.22 0.69 8.47
C TYR A 84 1.10 1.59 7.59
N SER A 85 1.18 2.87 7.91
CA SER A 85 2.04 3.83 7.20
C SER A 85 3.52 3.50 7.36
N GLN A 86 3.96 3.21 8.59
CA GLN A 86 5.37 2.94 8.91
C GLN A 86 5.87 1.66 8.22
N LEU A 87 5.11 0.58 8.32
CA LEU A 87 5.48 -0.68 7.67
C LEU A 87 5.27 -0.64 6.15
N GLY A 88 4.25 0.07 5.66
CA GLY A 88 3.97 0.23 4.24
C GLY A 88 4.82 1.28 3.51
N ALA A 89 5.79 1.91 4.19
CA ALA A 89 6.63 2.97 3.63
C ALA A 89 5.83 4.13 3.00
N MET A 90 4.82 4.63 3.72
CA MET A 90 3.94 5.69 3.27
C MET A 90 4.21 6.97 4.08
N PRO A 91 4.47 8.14 3.46
CA PRO A 91 4.75 9.36 4.22
C PRO A 91 3.47 9.89 4.90
N LEU A 92 3.46 9.91 6.24
CA LEU A 92 2.32 10.29 7.07
C LEU A 92 2.75 11.19 8.21
N LEU A 93 2.07 12.32 8.41
CA LEU A 93 2.12 13.15 9.61
C LEU A 93 0.82 13.00 10.40
N MET A 94 0.91 12.48 11.61
CA MET A 94 -0.19 12.45 12.60
C MET A 94 -0.06 13.66 13.52
N ILE A 95 -1.12 14.42 13.68
CA ILE A 95 -1.20 15.55 14.60
C ILE A 95 -2.22 15.21 15.68
N SER A 96 -1.83 15.21 16.95
CA SER A 96 -2.73 15.05 18.08
C SER A 96 -2.79 16.29 18.96
N GLY A 97 -3.93 16.54 19.55
CA GLY A 97 -4.07 17.52 20.63
C GLY A 97 -3.55 16.97 21.96
N GLN A 98 -3.37 17.84 22.95
CA GLN A 98 -3.08 17.48 24.32
C GLN A 98 -3.58 18.56 25.28
N LYS A 99 -3.85 18.18 26.53
CA LYS A 99 -4.16 19.12 27.61
C LYS A 99 -2.99 20.08 27.87
N PRO A 100 -3.25 21.23 28.57
CA PRO A 100 -2.19 22.19 28.90
C PRO A 100 -1.04 21.55 29.64
N ILE A 101 0.19 21.81 29.18
CA ILE A 101 1.41 21.29 29.79
C ILE A 101 2.05 22.27 30.78
N LYS A 102 1.80 23.58 30.66
CA LYS A 102 2.35 24.60 31.54
C LYS A 102 1.52 24.85 32.81
N LYS A 103 0.19 24.71 32.67
CA LYS A 103 -0.74 24.92 33.80
C LYS A 103 -1.93 23.95 33.69
N SER A 104 -1.73 22.71 34.08
CA SER A 104 -2.81 21.74 34.13
C SER A 104 -3.74 22.00 35.31
N LYS A 105 -5.06 22.08 35.03
CA LYS A 105 -6.11 22.23 36.06
C LYS A 105 -7.02 21.02 36.16
N GLN A 106 -6.84 19.99 35.31
CA GLN A 106 -7.83 18.90 35.14
C GLN A 106 -7.33 17.53 35.62
N GLY A 107 -6.30 17.48 36.46
CA GLY A 107 -5.72 16.21 36.87
C GLY A 107 -5.20 15.43 35.68
N ARG A 108 -5.55 14.12 35.61
CA ARG A 108 -5.11 13.21 34.52
C ARG A 108 -6.23 12.81 33.55
N PHE A 109 -7.34 13.55 33.52
CA PHE A 109 -8.46 13.19 32.64
C PHE A 109 -8.03 13.14 31.17
N GLN A 110 -8.17 11.97 30.56
CA GLN A 110 -7.78 11.64 29.16
C GLN A 110 -6.29 11.86 28.81
N ILE A 111 -5.42 12.13 29.77
CA ILE A 111 -4.00 12.36 29.55
C ILE A 111 -3.30 10.99 29.45
N LEU A 112 -2.77 10.71 28.27
CA LEU A 112 -1.86 9.60 27.98
C LEU A 112 -0.51 10.18 27.52
N ASP A 113 0.55 9.43 27.70
CA ASP A 113 1.84 9.73 27.08
C ASP A 113 1.80 9.29 25.60
N VAL A 114 1.22 10.17 24.76
CA VAL A 114 1.02 9.90 23.34
C VAL A 114 2.35 9.83 22.60
N VAL A 115 3.34 10.64 23.02
CA VAL A 115 4.67 10.62 22.41
C VAL A 115 5.34 9.26 22.61
N GLU A 116 5.32 8.71 23.82
CA GLU A 116 5.88 7.37 24.09
C GLU A 116 5.05 6.27 23.38
N MET A 117 3.73 6.41 23.36
CA MET A 117 2.85 5.47 22.65
C MET A 117 3.14 5.42 21.13
N MET A 118 3.42 6.58 20.50
CA MET A 118 3.69 6.64 19.06
C MET A 118 5.13 6.24 18.69
N ARG A 119 6.07 6.20 19.64
CA ARG A 119 7.48 5.92 19.38
C ARG A 119 7.75 4.64 18.59
N PRO A 120 7.13 3.47 18.88
CA PRO A 120 7.43 2.22 18.17
C PRO A 120 6.88 2.18 16.73
N ILE A 121 5.97 3.08 16.37
CA ILE A 121 5.30 3.08 15.05
C ILE A 121 5.62 4.32 14.22
N THR A 122 6.60 5.13 14.63
CA THR A 122 6.97 6.38 13.93
C THR A 122 8.48 6.53 13.80
N LYS A 123 8.90 7.21 12.75
CA LYS A 123 10.31 7.64 12.56
C LYS A 123 10.65 8.84 13.45
N PHE A 124 9.65 9.64 13.81
CA PHE A 124 9.79 10.87 14.58
C PHE A 124 8.50 11.12 15.37
N THR A 125 8.62 11.42 16.65
CA THR A 125 7.50 11.82 17.49
C THR A 125 7.95 12.88 18.50
N LYS A 126 7.24 13.99 18.59
CA LYS A 126 7.57 15.12 19.48
C LYS A 126 6.32 15.84 19.96
N GLN A 127 6.37 16.30 21.22
CA GLN A 127 5.45 17.29 21.76
C GLN A 127 5.99 18.69 21.52
N VAL A 128 5.15 19.61 21.08
CA VAL A 128 5.47 21.03 20.99
C VAL A 128 5.43 21.63 22.40
N VAL A 129 6.57 22.07 22.91
CA VAL A 129 6.70 22.65 24.25
C VAL A 129 6.80 24.18 24.25
N HIS A 130 6.97 24.78 23.06
CA HIS A 130 7.07 26.22 22.85
C HIS A 130 6.71 26.59 21.43
N GLY A 131 5.83 27.58 21.23
CA GLY A 131 5.30 27.93 19.91
C GLY A 131 6.35 28.29 18.86
N ASN A 132 7.42 29.01 19.24
CA ASN A 132 8.49 29.35 18.29
C ASN A 132 9.34 28.15 17.81
N SER A 133 9.17 26.94 18.36
CA SER A 133 9.82 25.74 17.86
C SER A 133 9.05 25.05 16.72
N ILE A 134 7.82 25.47 16.46
CA ILE A 134 6.93 24.86 15.45
C ILE A 134 7.58 24.77 14.07
N PRO A 135 8.22 25.82 13.50
CA PRO A 135 8.78 25.73 12.16
C PRO A 135 9.84 24.63 12.02
N VAL A 136 10.71 24.48 13.05
CA VAL A 136 11.73 23.42 13.06
C VAL A 136 11.08 22.04 13.15
N LEU A 137 10.10 21.87 14.06
CA LEU A 137 9.45 20.58 14.27
C LEU A 137 8.64 20.13 13.06
N VAL A 138 7.87 21.03 12.44
CA VAL A 138 7.07 20.70 11.24
C VAL A 138 7.98 20.37 10.07
N ARG A 139 9.02 21.20 9.82
CA ARG A 139 9.97 20.96 8.73
C ARG A 139 10.70 19.63 8.89
N GLU A 140 11.20 19.33 10.09
CA GLU A 140 11.90 18.09 10.39
C GLU A 140 10.96 16.87 10.28
N ALA A 141 9.75 16.96 10.83
CA ALA A 141 8.77 15.88 10.74
C ALA A 141 8.44 15.52 9.27
N ILE A 142 8.15 16.54 8.45
CA ILE A 142 7.81 16.31 7.04
C ILE A 142 9.00 15.77 6.25
N ARG A 143 10.20 16.32 6.48
CA ARG A 143 11.44 15.83 5.88
C ARG A 143 11.65 14.34 6.20
N VAL A 144 11.57 13.97 7.47
CA VAL A 144 11.77 12.59 7.95
C VAL A 144 10.67 11.65 7.44
N ALA A 145 9.42 12.12 7.34
CA ALA A 145 8.33 11.32 6.79
C ALA A 145 8.55 10.94 5.31
N GLN A 146 9.11 11.86 4.52
CA GLN A 146 9.34 11.70 3.08
C GLN A 146 10.69 11.09 2.72
N GLU A 147 11.67 11.16 3.63
CA GLU A 147 12.98 10.57 3.44
C GLU A 147 12.88 9.05 3.24
N GLU A 148 13.61 8.52 2.27
CA GLU A 148 13.64 7.08 2.02
C GLU A 148 14.23 6.30 3.24
N ARG A 149 13.64 5.29 3.75
CA ARG A 149 12.32 4.73 3.49
C ARG A 149 11.23 5.65 4.07
N PRO A 150 10.21 6.10 3.33
CA PRO A 150 9.14 6.93 3.88
C PRO A 150 8.41 6.24 5.04
N GLY A 151 7.75 7.02 5.89
CA GLY A 151 7.04 6.44 7.02
C GLY A 151 6.25 7.47 7.84
N ALA A 152 5.71 7.00 8.96
CA ALA A 152 4.90 7.80 9.86
C ALA A 152 5.75 8.70 10.77
N VAL A 153 5.24 9.89 11.04
CA VAL A 153 5.74 10.83 12.06
C VAL A 153 4.56 11.39 12.86
N HIS A 154 4.85 11.89 14.05
CA HIS A 154 3.83 12.41 14.94
C HIS A 154 4.27 13.73 15.59
N ILE A 155 3.36 14.69 15.68
CA ILE A 155 3.51 15.92 16.44
C ILE A 155 2.29 16.09 17.36
N GLU A 156 2.54 16.24 18.65
CA GLU A 156 1.54 16.57 19.65
C GLU A 156 1.53 18.07 19.91
N LEU A 157 0.38 18.73 19.76
CA LEU A 157 0.20 20.16 19.98
C LEU A 157 -0.71 20.39 21.21
N PRO A 158 -0.14 20.74 22.39
CA PRO A 158 -0.94 21.09 23.56
C PRO A 158 -1.75 22.38 23.36
N GLU A 159 -2.95 22.44 23.94
CA GLU A 159 -3.88 23.57 23.77
C GLU A 159 -3.31 24.90 24.28
N ASP A 160 -2.55 24.89 25.39
CA ASP A 160 -1.93 26.11 25.92
C ASP A 160 -0.74 26.59 25.08
N ILE A 161 -0.06 25.70 24.38
CA ILE A 161 0.97 26.06 23.41
C ILE A 161 0.34 26.60 22.12
N ALA A 162 -0.78 26.02 21.67
CA ALA A 162 -1.50 26.47 20.47
C ALA A 162 -1.90 27.95 20.52
N THR A 163 -2.14 28.48 21.72
CA THR A 163 -2.52 29.88 21.97
C THR A 163 -1.37 30.85 22.16
N GLU A 164 -0.10 30.38 22.23
CA GLU A 164 1.05 31.25 22.44
C GLU A 164 1.27 32.27 21.32
N GLU A 165 1.71 33.47 21.69
CA GLU A 165 2.18 34.44 20.70
C GLU A 165 3.59 34.11 20.23
N CYS A 166 3.77 34.02 18.93
CA CYS A 166 5.01 33.62 18.27
C CYS A 166 5.54 34.70 17.33
N SER A 167 6.86 34.82 17.28
CA SER A 167 7.58 35.69 16.35
C SER A 167 8.29 34.92 15.22
N ALA A 168 8.44 33.61 15.36
CA ALA A 168 9.05 32.75 14.33
C ALA A 168 8.25 32.75 13.02
N GLN A 169 8.92 32.42 11.93
CA GLN A 169 8.35 32.32 10.58
C GLN A 169 8.58 30.90 10.04
N PRO A 170 7.72 30.42 9.11
CA PRO A 170 7.97 29.18 8.38
C PRO A 170 9.32 29.21 7.66
N PHE A 171 9.94 28.04 7.51
CA PHE A 171 11.14 27.90 6.69
C PHE A 171 10.80 27.74 5.21
N GLU A 172 11.70 28.24 4.36
CA GLU A 172 11.67 27.91 2.95
C GLU A 172 11.90 26.41 2.73
N VAL A 173 11.11 25.82 1.86
CA VAL A 173 11.18 24.39 1.56
C VAL A 173 12.27 24.12 0.54
N ILE A 174 13.31 23.42 0.93
CA ILE A 174 14.39 22.97 0.06
C ILE A 174 14.21 21.46 -0.20
N SER A 175 14.07 21.08 -1.47
CA SER A 175 14.02 19.68 -1.85
C SER A 175 15.40 19.02 -1.71
N PRO A 176 15.53 17.95 -0.89
CA PRO A 176 16.81 17.27 -0.75
C PRO A 176 17.20 16.58 -2.07
N ARG A 177 18.50 16.60 -2.38
CA ARG A 177 19.04 15.80 -3.48
C ARG A 177 19.21 14.36 -3.02
N ARG A 178 18.87 13.40 -3.88
CA ARG A 178 19.07 12.00 -3.61
C ARG A 178 20.54 11.59 -3.82
N PRO A 179 21.10 10.69 -2.98
CA PRO A 179 22.47 10.20 -3.15
C PRO A 179 22.65 9.51 -4.50
N GLN A 180 23.80 9.75 -5.13
CA GLN A 180 24.20 9.01 -6.34
C GLN A 180 24.76 7.65 -5.97
N PRO A 181 24.59 6.60 -6.81
CA PRO A 181 25.22 5.30 -6.58
C PRO A 181 26.74 5.37 -6.73
N ASP A 182 27.44 4.46 -6.05
CA ASP A 182 28.87 4.26 -6.28
C ASP A 182 29.11 3.67 -7.68
N GLU A 183 29.85 4.37 -8.54
CA GLU A 183 30.19 3.94 -9.90
C GLU A 183 30.97 2.62 -9.96
N ARG A 184 31.74 2.27 -8.91
CA ARG A 184 32.43 0.98 -8.81
C ARG A 184 31.43 -0.15 -8.62
N ALA A 185 30.45 0.04 -7.73
CA ALA A 185 29.38 -0.93 -7.52
C ALA A 185 28.53 -1.11 -8.79
N VAL A 186 28.22 -0.04 -9.50
CA VAL A 186 27.53 -0.08 -10.80
C VAL A 186 28.34 -0.90 -11.82
N THR A 187 29.65 -0.65 -11.92
CA THR A 187 30.52 -1.39 -12.85
C THR A 187 30.57 -2.88 -12.51
N GLN A 188 30.72 -3.23 -11.23
CA GLN A 188 30.71 -4.63 -10.79
C GLN A 188 29.36 -5.31 -11.07
N ALA A 189 28.24 -4.60 -10.87
CA ALA A 189 26.93 -5.13 -11.20
C ALA A 189 26.79 -5.45 -12.68
N ILE A 190 27.27 -4.55 -13.56
CA ILE A 190 27.24 -4.76 -15.01
C ILE A 190 28.04 -6.02 -15.38
N ASP A 191 29.21 -6.23 -14.79
CA ASP A 191 30.03 -7.42 -15.04
C ASP A 191 29.34 -8.70 -14.53
N MET A 192 28.71 -8.65 -13.34
CA MET A 192 27.93 -9.77 -12.81
C MET A 192 26.73 -10.09 -13.71
N ILE A 193 25.97 -9.09 -14.15
CA ILE A 193 24.79 -9.27 -15.00
C ILE A 193 25.21 -9.85 -16.37
N ARG A 194 26.28 -9.32 -16.97
CA ARG A 194 26.80 -9.77 -18.27
C ARG A 194 27.30 -11.21 -18.23
N SER A 195 27.91 -11.62 -17.12
CA SER A 195 28.49 -12.96 -16.95
C SER A 195 27.50 -14.04 -16.52
N ALA A 196 26.30 -13.64 -16.03
CA ALA A 196 25.27 -14.58 -15.66
C ALA A 196 24.73 -15.35 -16.88
N THR A 197 24.17 -16.53 -16.62
CA THR A 197 23.49 -17.34 -17.64
C THR A 197 21.98 -17.14 -17.59
N ARG A 198 21.43 -17.04 -16.40
CA ARG A 198 19.98 -16.86 -16.15
C ARG A 198 19.72 -15.74 -15.14
N PRO A 199 20.08 -14.48 -15.51
CA PRO A 199 19.76 -13.35 -14.65
C PRO A 199 18.23 -13.14 -14.58
N LEU A 200 17.73 -12.86 -13.37
CA LEU A 200 16.32 -12.65 -13.08
C LEU A 200 16.14 -11.36 -12.29
N LEU A 201 15.18 -10.52 -12.67
CA LEU A 201 14.91 -9.25 -12.00
C LEU A 201 13.75 -9.40 -11.01
N LEU A 202 13.95 -9.00 -9.75
CA LEU A 202 12.91 -8.84 -8.74
C LEU A 202 12.62 -7.37 -8.51
N ILE A 203 11.33 -6.99 -8.58
CA ILE A 203 10.85 -5.63 -8.37
C ILE A 203 10.03 -5.59 -7.07
N GLY A 204 10.53 -4.85 -6.07
CA GLY A 204 9.88 -4.69 -4.77
C GLY A 204 9.18 -3.35 -4.58
N ALA A 205 8.59 -3.16 -3.39
CA ALA A 205 7.81 -1.96 -3.02
C ALA A 205 8.57 -0.64 -3.16
N GLY A 206 9.87 -0.64 -2.84
CA GLY A 206 10.73 0.55 -2.93
C GLY A 206 10.94 1.06 -4.36
N ALA A 207 10.70 0.21 -5.36
CA ALA A 207 10.76 0.59 -6.77
C ALA A 207 9.53 1.37 -7.24
N ASN A 208 8.44 1.40 -6.47
CA ASN A 208 7.19 2.05 -6.88
C ASN A 208 7.27 3.59 -6.73
N ARG A 209 8.14 4.20 -7.53
CA ARG A 209 8.33 5.65 -7.66
C ARG A 209 8.31 5.98 -9.15
N THR A 210 7.69 7.07 -9.55
CA THR A 210 7.49 7.44 -10.97
C THR A 210 8.78 7.40 -11.79
N SER A 211 9.89 7.93 -11.26
CA SER A 211 11.18 7.90 -11.95
C SER A 211 11.72 6.48 -12.09
N THR A 212 11.62 5.67 -11.05
CA THR A 212 12.07 4.27 -11.04
C THR A 212 11.26 3.41 -11.99
N CYS A 213 9.93 3.59 -12.04
CA CYS A 213 9.07 2.88 -12.99
C CYS A 213 9.52 3.11 -14.43
N LYS A 214 9.82 4.37 -14.79
CA LYS A 214 10.31 4.72 -16.12
C LYS A 214 11.68 4.09 -16.41
N ALA A 215 12.63 4.19 -15.48
CA ALA A 215 13.96 3.64 -15.63
C ALA A 215 13.93 2.11 -15.79
N LEU A 216 13.12 1.40 -14.98
CA LEU A 216 12.96 -0.05 -15.07
C LEU A 216 12.31 -0.50 -16.38
N SER A 217 11.28 0.21 -16.86
CA SER A 217 10.67 -0.11 -18.16
C SER A 217 11.71 -0.01 -19.29
N MET A 218 12.50 1.07 -19.32
CA MET A 218 13.57 1.24 -20.31
C MET A 218 14.67 0.18 -20.19
N PHE A 219 15.02 -0.22 -18.96
CA PHE A 219 15.99 -1.27 -18.69
C PHE A 219 15.53 -2.62 -19.23
N ILE A 220 14.28 -3.00 -18.95
CA ILE A 220 13.71 -4.27 -19.41
C ILE A 220 13.54 -4.29 -20.94
N GLU A 221 13.07 -3.21 -21.54
CA GLU A 221 12.97 -3.07 -22.99
C GLU A 221 14.34 -3.23 -23.70
N LYS A 222 15.41 -2.63 -23.13
CA LYS A 222 16.77 -2.76 -23.68
C LYS A 222 17.33 -4.16 -23.52
N THR A 223 17.09 -4.81 -22.37
CA THR A 223 17.80 -6.04 -22.00
C THR A 223 17.03 -7.31 -22.34
N GLY A 224 15.70 -7.27 -22.35
CA GLY A 224 14.84 -8.44 -22.45
C GLY A 224 14.92 -9.36 -21.22
N LEU A 225 15.37 -8.85 -20.06
CA LEU A 225 15.43 -9.61 -18.83
C LEU A 225 14.02 -9.99 -18.35
N TYR A 226 13.87 -11.26 -17.98
CA TYR A 226 12.66 -11.70 -17.29
C TYR A 226 12.58 -11.08 -15.90
N PHE A 227 11.38 -10.74 -15.48
CA PHE A 227 11.14 -10.12 -14.19
C PHE A 227 9.87 -10.63 -13.52
N PHE A 228 9.87 -10.51 -12.21
CA PHE A 228 8.70 -10.71 -11.37
C PHE A 228 8.64 -9.62 -10.30
N ASN A 229 7.51 -9.46 -9.65
CA ASN A 229 7.36 -8.47 -8.60
C ASN A 229 6.87 -9.09 -7.28
N THR A 230 7.10 -8.35 -6.18
CA THR A 230 6.39 -8.59 -4.93
C THR A 230 4.95 -8.08 -5.05
N GLN A 231 4.09 -8.41 -4.08
CA GLN A 231 2.72 -7.90 -4.06
C GLN A 231 2.67 -6.37 -4.07
N MET A 232 3.56 -5.70 -3.33
CA MET A 232 3.61 -4.24 -3.24
C MET A 232 4.39 -3.59 -4.41
N GLY A 233 5.11 -4.39 -5.19
CA GLY A 233 5.80 -3.98 -6.42
C GLY A 233 4.93 -4.05 -7.69
N LYS A 234 3.65 -4.43 -7.58
CA LYS A 234 2.74 -4.55 -8.73
C LYS A 234 2.59 -3.23 -9.50
N GLY A 235 2.61 -3.34 -10.83
CA GLY A 235 2.40 -2.23 -11.74
C GLY A 235 3.59 -1.27 -11.87
N VAL A 236 4.73 -1.52 -11.23
CA VAL A 236 5.97 -0.73 -11.44
C VAL A 236 6.39 -0.78 -12.90
N VAL A 237 6.26 -1.95 -13.53
CA VAL A 237 6.35 -2.17 -14.97
C VAL A 237 5.04 -2.79 -15.42
N ASP A 238 4.58 -2.48 -16.63
CA ASP A 238 3.36 -3.03 -17.21
C ASP A 238 3.42 -4.57 -17.22
N GLU A 239 2.49 -5.22 -16.52
CA GLU A 239 2.46 -6.68 -16.35
C GLU A 239 1.97 -7.43 -17.61
N ARG A 240 1.66 -6.72 -18.72
CA ARG A 240 1.47 -7.30 -20.05
C ARG A 240 2.78 -7.58 -20.76
N HIS A 241 3.91 -7.06 -20.24
CA HIS A 241 5.21 -7.23 -20.88
C HIS A 241 5.56 -8.71 -21.05
N PRO A 242 6.05 -9.15 -22.23
CA PRO A 242 6.34 -10.58 -22.50
C PRO A 242 7.31 -11.24 -21.53
N CYS A 243 8.22 -10.47 -20.91
CA CYS A 243 9.16 -10.97 -19.91
C CYS A 243 8.61 -10.98 -18.47
N PHE A 244 7.38 -10.58 -18.23
CA PHE A 244 6.76 -10.65 -16.90
C PHE A 244 6.39 -12.08 -16.55
N LEU A 245 6.97 -12.63 -15.49
CA LEU A 245 6.68 -14.00 -15.01
C LEU A 245 5.45 -14.05 -14.12
N GLY A 246 5.24 -13.06 -13.26
CA GLY A 246 4.14 -13.07 -12.32
C GLY A 246 4.45 -12.30 -11.03
N THR A 247 3.51 -12.33 -10.09
CA THR A 247 3.64 -11.73 -8.77
C THR A 247 3.91 -12.80 -7.71
N ALA A 248 4.90 -12.60 -6.86
CA ALA A 248 5.17 -13.44 -5.70
C ALA A 248 4.08 -13.27 -4.63
N ALA A 249 2.90 -13.83 -4.87
CA ALA A 249 1.75 -13.75 -3.97
C ALA A 249 1.78 -14.82 -2.88
N LEU A 250 2.41 -15.96 -3.15
CA LEU A 250 2.65 -17.06 -2.22
C LEU A 250 4.13 -17.09 -1.82
N SER A 251 4.42 -17.54 -0.61
CA SER A 251 5.79 -17.55 -0.09
C SER A 251 6.66 -18.66 -0.67
N THR A 252 6.06 -19.76 -1.09
CA THR A 252 6.74 -20.98 -1.58
C THR A 252 5.83 -21.71 -2.54
N LYS A 253 6.42 -22.58 -3.35
CA LYS A 253 5.70 -23.60 -4.15
C LYS A 253 4.71 -23.06 -5.18
N ASP A 254 4.89 -21.86 -5.69
CA ASP A 254 4.23 -21.41 -6.91
C ASP A 254 5.15 -21.72 -8.13
N TYR A 255 4.63 -21.70 -9.34
CA TYR A 255 5.38 -21.86 -10.60
C TYR A 255 6.54 -20.84 -10.70
N LEU A 256 6.32 -19.65 -10.18
CA LEU A 256 7.34 -18.61 -10.12
C LEU A 256 8.61 -19.05 -9.38
N HIS A 257 8.47 -19.85 -8.30
CA HIS A 257 9.64 -20.35 -7.54
C HIS A 257 10.52 -21.27 -8.38
N CYS A 258 9.99 -21.95 -9.39
CA CYS A 258 10.81 -22.73 -10.31
C CYS A 258 11.75 -21.85 -11.13
N ALA A 259 11.33 -20.63 -11.51
CA ALA A 259 12.23 -19.67 -12.16
C ALA A 259 13.28 -19.13 -11.18
N ILE A 260 12.87 -18.81 -9.95
CA ILE A 260 13.77 -18.34 -8.89
C ILE A 260 14.86 -19.37 -8.61
N ASP A 261 14.49 -20.64 -8.44
CA ASP A 261 15.42 -21.73 -8.14
C ASP A 261 16.45 -22.00 -9.28
N ARG A 262 16.10 -21.63 -10.51
CA ARG A 262 16.96 -21.79 -11.69
C ARG A 262 17.78 -20.55 -12.03
N ALA A 263 17.49 -19.41 -11.43
CA ALA A 263 18.30 -18.22 -11.61
C ALA A 263 19.70 -18.41 -11.01
N ASP A 264 20.72 -17.92 -11.67
CA ASP A 264 22.09 -17.84 -11.15
C ASP A 264 22.45 -16.44 -10.63
N LEU A 265 21.63 -15.45 -10.99
CA LEU A 265 21.71 -14.08 -10.50
C LEU A 265 20.32 -13.49 -10.32
N ILE A 266 20.04 -12.91 -9.16
CA ILE A 266 18.84 -12.12 -8.89
C ILE A 266 19.24 -10.65 -8.74
N ILE A 267 18.65 -9.79 -9.56
CA ILE A 267 18.78 -8.33 -9.45
C ILE A 267 17.58 -7.86 -8.65
N ASN A 268 17.79 -7.52 -7.38
CA ASN A 268 16.73 -7.16 -6.45
C ASN A 268 16.60 -5.63 -6.35
N VAL A 269 15.57 -5.06 -6.94
CA VAL A 269 15.37 -3.60 -7.05
C VAL A 269 14.24 -3.15 -6.14
N GLY A 270 14.59 -2.35 -5.13
CA GLY A 270 13.63 -1.76 -4.21
C GLY A 270 12.90 -2.76 -3.30
N HIS A 271 13.47 -3.96 -3.10
CA HIS A 271 12.89 -4.92 -2.15
C HIS A 271 13.07 -4.42 -0.71
N ASP A 272 12.04 -4.63 0.09
CA ASP A 272 12.05 -4.34 1.53
C ASP A 272 11.82 -5.64 2.30
N VAL A 273 12.68 -5.95 3.27
CA VAL A 273 12.57 -7.18 4.09
C VAL A 273 11.28 -7.27 4.89
N ILE A 274 10.57 -6.15 5.09
CA ILE A 274 9.22 -6.16 5.69
C ILE A 274 8.23 -6.89 4.79
N GLU A 275 8.40 -6.81 3.48
CA GLU A 275 7.72 -7.74 2.57
C GLU A 275 8.33 -9.12 2.73
N LYS A 276 7.50 -10.12 2.99
CA LYS A 276 7.95 -11.49 3.09
C LYS A 276 8.75 -11.88 1.83
N PRO A 277 10.03 -12.28 1.96
CA PRO A 277 10.84 -12.59 0.79
C PRO A 277 10.25 -13.78 0.03
N PRO A 278 10.23 -13.73 -1.31
CA PRO A 278 9.70 -14.81 -2.14
C PRO A 278 10.67 -16.00 -2.28
N PHE A 279 11.83 -15.93 -1.67
CA PHE A 279 12.87 -16.97 -1.71
C PHE A 279 13.69 -16.94 -0.44
N TYR A 280 14.34 -18.06 -0.15
CA TYR A 280 15.35 -18.16 0.90
C TYR A 280 16.73 -18.18 0.23
N MET A 281 17.65 -17.33 0.71
CA MET A 281 19.02 -17.34 0.27
C MET A 281 19.79 -18.40 1.05
N GLU A 282 20.09 -19.50 0.39
CA GLU A 282 20.97 -20.55 0.92
C GLU A 282 22.36 -20.45 0.30
N GLN A 283 23.39 -20.91 0.99
CA GLN A 283 24.74 -20.98 0.43
C GLN A 283 24.76 -21.84 -0.84
N GLY A 284 25.28 -21.27 -1.94
CA GLY A 284 25.38 -21.96 -3.22
C GLY A 284 24.20 -21.78 -4.16
N THR A 285 23.20 -20.98 -3.78
CA THR A 285 22.12 -20.55 -4.67
C THR A 285 22.50 -19.31 -5.51
N ALA A 286 21.54 -18.65 -6.13
CA ALA A 286 21.75 -17.47 -6.95
C ALA A 286 22.52 -16.36 -6.21
N LYS A 287 23.41 -15.66 -6.91
CA LYS A 287 23.98 -14.42 -6.42
C LYS A 287 22.89 -13.34 -6.41
N VAL A 288 23.01 -12.36 -5.49
CA VAL A 288 22.05 -11.26 -5.38
C VAL A 288 22.76 -9.91 -5.47
N ILE A 289 22.28 -9.07 -6.38
CA ILE A 289 22.59 -7.64 -6.44
C ILE A 289 21.43 -6.89 -5.78
N HIS A 290 21.70 -6.11 -4.75
CA HIS A 290 20.73 -5.26 -4.08
C HIS A 290 20.81 -3.82 -4.59
N VAL A 291 19.76 -3.32 -5.24
CA VAL A 291 19.66 -1.95 -5.74
C VAL A 291 18.60 -1.23 -4.93
N ASN A 292 19.00 -0.31 -4.07
CA ASN A 292 18.08 0.36 -3.16
C ASN A 292 18.60 1.71 -2.67
N HIS A 293 17.74 2.47 -1.99
CA HIS A 293 18.11 3.72 -1.31
C HIS A 293 18.94 3.50 -0.04
N PHE A 294 18.96 2.29 0.52
CA PHE A 294 19.64 1.92 1.76
C PHE A 294 20.27 0.54 1.64
N PHE A 295 21.19 0.24 2.53
CA PHE A 295 21.85 -1.06 2.62
C PHE A 295 20.85 -2.17 2.94
N ALA A 296 21.12 -3.37 2.43
CA ALA A 296 20.34 -4.55 2.77
C ALA A 296 20.44 -4.84 4.28
N GLN A 297 19.27 -5.13 4.88
CA GLN A 297 19.27 -5.73 6.22
C GLN A 297 19.59 -7.21 6.06
N MET A 298 20.76 -7.60 6.52
CA MET A 298 21.18 -9.01 6.46
C MET A 298 20.52 -9.79 7.57
N ASP A 299 19.91 -10.91 7.22
CA ASP A 299 19.37 -11.90 8.14
C ASP A 299 19.60 -13.33 7.62
N GLU A 300 19.02 -14.33 8.26
CA GLU A 300 19.19 -15.73 7.87
C GLU A 300 18.62 -16.07 6.48
N VAL A 301 17.68 -15.24 5.99
CA VAL A 301 16.96 -15.50 4.73
C VAL A 301 17.35 -14.56 3.60
N TYR A 302 18.04 -13.46 3.90
CA TYR A 302 18.44 -12.48 2.90
C TYR A 302 19.84 -11.89 3.18
N PHE A 303 20.73 -11.99 2.21
CA PHE A 303 22.03 -11.30 2.15
C PHE A 303 22.39 -10.96 0.71
N SER A 304 23.02 -9.82 0.50
CA SER A 304 23.44 -9.37 -0.82
C SER A 304 24.89 -9.75 -1.10
N HIS A 305 25.22 -10.07 -2.35
CA HIS A 305 26.60 -10.27 -2.81
C HIS A 305 27.21 -8.96 -3.31
N LEU A 306 26.37 -8.03 -3.76
CA LEU A 306 26.74 -6.68 -4.17
C LEU A 306 25.59 -5.73 -3.85
N GLU A 307 25.92 -4.54 -3.35
CA GLU A 307 24.94 -3.51 -3.04
C GLU A 307 25.20 -2.24 -3.85
N ILE A 308 24.16 -1.72 -4.50
CA ILE A 308 24.15 -0.42 -5.15
C ILE A 308 23.21 0.45 -4.32
N VAL A 309 23.78 1.27 -3.44
CA VAL A 309 23.02 2.14 -2.54
C VAL A 309 23.01 3.56 -3.10
N GLY A 310 21.82 4.11 -3.32
CA GLY A 310 21.61 5.43 -3.88
C GLY A 310 20.22 5.60 -4.45
N ASP A 311 20.01 6.60 -5.29
CA ASP A 311 18.75 6.74 -6.02
C ASP A 311 18.57 5.55 -6.98
N ILE A 312 17.46 4.82 -6.82
CA ILE A 312 17.20 3.60 -7.59
C ILE A 312 17.09 3.91 -9.09
N ALA A 313 16.37 5.00 -9.45
CA ALA A 313 16.19 5.35 -10.85
C ALA A 313 17.54 5.64 -11.52
N THR A 314 18.37 6.47 -10.89
CA THR A 314 19.71 6.78 -11.37
C THR A 314 20.62 5.56 -11.46
N SER A 315 20.53 4.65 -10.46
CA SER A 315 21.30 3.39 -10.48
C SER A 315 20.93 2.52 -11.69
N ILE A 316 19.63 2.37 -11.95
CA ILE A 316 19.13 1.61 -13.10
C ILE A 316 19.48 2.30 -14.43
N GLU A 317 19.41 3.63 -14.51
CA GLU A 317 19.81 4.40 -15.70
C GLU A 317 21.29 4.19 -16.02
N HIS A 318 22.20 4.31 -15.04
CA HIS A 318 23.64 4.07 -15.22
C HIS A 318 23.96 2.64 -15.67
N ILE A 319 23.24 1.64 -15.11
CA ILE A 319 23.36 0.25 -15.57
C ILE A 319 22.87 0.15 -17.01
N THR A 320 21.69 0.72 -17.32
CA THR A 320 21.07 0.66 -18.65
C THR A 320 21.97 1.26 -19.73
N GLU A 321 22.60 2.39 -19.45
CA GLU A 321 23.49 3.06 -20.40
C GLU A 321 24.68 2.18 -20.83
N LYS A 322 25.28 1.47 -19.87
CA LYS A 322 26.56 0.76 -20.03
C LYS A 322 26.39 -0.74 -20.28
N LEU A 323 25.22 -1.32 -19.94
CA LEU A 323 24.97 -2.75 -20.10
C LEU A 323 24.55 -3.08 -21.53
N GLU A 324 25.26 -4.01 -22.17
CA GLU A 324 24.79 -4.72 -23.35
C GLU A 324 24.30 -6.11 -22.96
N PRO A 325 23.25 -6.66 -23.59
CA PRO A 325 22.74 -7.99 -23.32
C PRO A 325 23.86 -9.05 -23.36
N GLY A 326 23.85 -9.93 -22.37
CA GLY A 326 24.87 -10.98 -22.26
C GLY A 326 24.73 -12.02 -23.37
N LYS A 327 25.85 -12.38 -24.04
CA LYS A 327 25.84 -13.37 -25.12
C LYS A 327 25.49 -14.79 -24.66
N ASN A 328 25.61 -15.06 -23.35
CA ASN A 328 25.38 -16.37 -22.75
C ASN A 328 24.04 -16.49 -22.01
N TRP A 329 23.19 -15.47 -22.11
CA TRP A 329 21.89 -15.52 -21.44
C TRP A 329 21.00 -16.59 -22.08
N ASP A 330 20.43 -17.45 -21.25
CA ASP A 330 19.50 -18.52 -21.64
C ASP A 330 18.20 -18.39 -20.85
N PHE A 331 17.17 -17.92 -21.50
CA PHE A 331 15.83 -17.75 -20.94
C PHE A 331 14.85 -18.85 -21.33
N THR A 332 15.29 -19.92 -21.98
CA THR A 332 14.44 -21.01 -22.46
C THR A 332 13.58 -21.59 -21.34
N TYR A 333 14.16 -21.76 -20.15
CA TYR A 333 13.45 -22.26 -19.00
C TYR A 333 12.42 -21.25 -18.46
N PHE A 334 12.77 -19.96 -18.39
CA PHE A 334 11.85 -18.91 -17.93
C PHE A 334 10.64 -18.76 -18.88
N HIS A 335 10.85 -18.92 -20.17
CA HIS A 335 9.76 -18.91 -21.14
C HIS A 335 8.76 -20.05 -20.86
N ARG A 336 9.24 -21.27 -20.55
CA ARG A 336 8.36 -22.39 -20.18
C ARG A 336 7.63 -22.14 -18.87
N VAL A 337 8.34 -21.66 -17.86
CA VAL A 337 7.71 -21.28 -16.56
C VAL A 337 6.60 -20.25 -16.76
N LYS A 338 6.84 -19.24 -17.63
CA LYS A 338 5.81 -18.25 -17.94
C LYS A 338 4.56 -18.87 -18.53
N HIS A 339 4.72 -19.79 -19.48
CA HIS A 339 3.59 -20.49 -20.11
C HIS A 339 2.74 -21.22 -19.05
N GLU A 340 3.38 -21.98 -18.16
CA GLU A 340 2.70 -22.69 -17.07
C GLU A 340 1.98 -21.74 -16.10
N ILE A 341 2.61 -20.58 -15.80
CA ILE A 341 1.97 -19.56 -14.95
C ILE A 341 0.74 -19.00 -15.63
N ASP A 342 0.85 -18.62 -16.91
CA ASP A 342 -0.26 -18.03 -17.65
C ASP A 342 -1.43 -19.02 -17.76
N GLU A 343 -1.17 -20.29 -18.12
CA GLU A 343 -2.20 -21.33 -18.17
C GLU A 343 -2.90 -21.54 -16.82
N HIS A 344 -2.14 -21.66 -15.72
CA HIS A 344 -2.71 -21.87 -14.40
C HIS A 344 -3.47 -20.64 -13.87
N VAL A 345 -3.07 -19.43 -14.25
CA VAL A 345 -3.76 -18.19 -13.87
C VAL A 345 -5.07 -18.03 -14.67
N GLU A 346 -5.08 -18.48 -15.93
CA GLU A 346 -6.25 -18.42 -16.80
C GLU A 346 -7.25 -19.56 -16.55
N ASP A 347 -6.82 -20.64 -15.88
CA ASP A 347 -7.71 -21.75 -15.56
C ASP A 347 -8.92 -21.30 -14.75
N LYS A 348 -10.10 -21.77 -15.13
CA LYS A 348 -11.41 -21.40 -14.56
C LYS A 348 -11.74 -19.90 -14.57
N SER A 349 -10.91 -19.05 -15.18
CA SER A 349 -11.17 -17.61 -15.22
C SER A 349 -12.46 -17.22 -15.96
N LYS A 350 -12.98 -18.12 -16.80
CA LYS A 350 -14.25 -17.97 -17.55
C LYS A 350 -15.39 -18.86 -17.02
N GLU A 351 -15.16 -19.57 -15.93
CA GLU A 351 -16.16 -20.46 -15.34
C GLU A 351 -17.14 -19.69 -14.44
N ALA A 352 -18.37 -19.55 -14.91
CA ALA A 352 -19.41 -18.78 -14.24
C ALA A 352 -20.20 -19.64 -13.23
N SER A 353 -19.55 -20.12 -12.17
CA SER A 353 -20.21 -20.82 -11.06
C SER A 353 -20.78 -19.83 -10.03
N PHE A 354 -21.82 -20.22 -9.29
CA PHE A 354 -22.40 -19.39 -8.21
C PHE A 354 -22.51 -20.23 -6.92
N PRO A 355 -22.05 -19.69 -5.73
CA PRO A 355 -21.41 -18.40 -5.54
C PRO A 355 -20.17 -18.19 -6.42
N VAL A 356 -19.76 -16.92 -6.61
CA VAL A 356 -18.70 -16.54 -7.56
C VAL A 356 -17.34 -17.08 -7.09
N ILE A 357 -16.61 -17.79 -7.97
CA ILE A 357 -15.25 -18.24 -7.66
C ILE A 357 -14.22 -17.12 -7.86
N PRO A 358 -13.10 -17.11 -7.11
CA PRO A 358 -12.10 -16.05 -7.18
C PRO A 358 -11.47 -15.84 -8.55
N GLN A 359 -11.24 -16.91 -9.33
CA GLN A 359 -10.65 -16.83 -10.67
C GLN A 359 -11.52 -15.98 -11.60
N TYR A 360 -12.83 -16.27 -11.65
CA TYR A 360 -13.80 -15.53 -12.44
C TYR A 360 -13.92 -14.07 -11.93
N LEU A 361 -14.02 -13.88 -10.62
CA LEU A 361 -14.12 -12.55 -10.00
C LEU A 361 -12.98 -11.63 -10.44
N VAL A 362 -11.73 -12.11 -10.33
CA VAL A 362 -10.53 -11.32 -10.68
C VAL A 362 -10.51 -10.98 -12.17
N ASP A 363 -10.85 -11.94 -13.05
CA ASP A 363 -10.94 -11.73 -14.48
C ASP A 363 -11.99 -10.66 -14.83
N GLN A 364 -13.19 -10.75 -14.26
CA GLN A 364 -14.26 -9.79 -14.54
C GLN A 364 -13.90 -8.39 -14.05
N VAL A 365 -13.26 -8.25 -12.88
CA VAL A 365 -12.74 -6.96 -12.40
C VAL A 365 -11.67 -6.41 -13.36
N ARG A 366 -10.75 -7.26 -13.87
CA ARG A 366 -9.73 -6.80 -14.82
C ARG A 366 -10.35 -6.31 -16.14
N VAL A 367 -11.36 -7.01 -16.64
CA VAL A 367 -12.04 -6.67 -17.90
C VAL A 367 -12.71 -5.30 -17.84
N VAL A 368 -13.35 -4.96 -16.72
CA VAL A 368 -14.10 -3.69 -16.60
C VAL A 368 -13.23 -2.51 -16.16
N MET A 369 -12.09 -2.76 -15.53
CA MET A 369 -11.21 -1.67 -15.05
C MET A 369 -10.32 -1.16 -16.19
N PRO A 370 -10.27 0.17 -16.44
CA PRO A 370 -9.33 0.74 -17.41
C PRO A 370 -7.87 0.57 -16.95
N ASP A 371 -6.92 0.80 -17.87
CA ASP A 371 -5.48 0.61 -17.61
C ASP A 371 -4.97 1.45 -16.43
N ASP A 372 -5.54 2.64 -16.21
CA ASP A 372 -5.22 3.54 -15.11
C ASP A 372 -6.22 3.50 -13.96
N GLY A 373 -7.20 2.59 -14.04
CA GLY A 373 -8.19 2.35 -12.98
C GLY A 373 -7.53 1.81 -11.71
N ILE A 374 -8.01 2.24 -10.54
CA ILE A 374 -7.42 1.89 -9.26
C ILE A 374 -8.30 0.90 -8.53
N ILE A 375 -7.74 -0.24 -8.14
CA ILE A 375 -8.34 -1.13 -7.16
C ILE A 375 -7.66 -0.96 -5.81
N ALA A 376 -8.44 -0.78 -4.73
CA ALA A 376 -7.96 -0.74 -3.37
C ALA A 376 -8.42 -2.01 -2.64
N LEU A 377 -7.46 -2.88 -2.35
CA LEU A 377 -7.71 -4.16 -1.73
C LEU A 377 -7.60 -4.06 -0.21
N ASP A 378 -8.61 -4.53 0.48
CA ASP A 378 -8.51 -4.81 1.90
C ASP A 378 -7.83 -6.17 2.16
N ASN A 379 -7.60 -6.54 3.40
CA ASN A 379 -6.93 -7.79 3.75
C ASN A 379 -7.94 -8.93 3.99
N GLY A 380 -7.73 -10.01 3.27
CA GLY A 380 -8.52 -11.23 3.30
C GLY A 380 -7.96 -12.26 2.32
N VAL A 381 -8.58 -13.42 2.24
CA VAL A 381 -8.13 -14.52 1.35
C VAL A 381 -8.14 -14.11 -0.13
N TYR A 382 -9.11 -13.30 -0.54
CA TYR A 382 -9.21 -12.75 -1.90
C TYR A 382 -7.99 -11.92 -2.31
N LYS A 383 -7.28 -11.31 -1.37
CA LYS A 383 -6.05 -10.55 -1.67
C LYS A 383 -5.00 -11.41 -2.37
N ILE A 384 -4.86 -12.68 -2.00
CA ILE A 384 -3.92 -13.61 -2.65
C ILE A 384 -4.30 -13.80 -4.13
N TRP A 385 -5.58 -13.99 -4.42
CA TRP A 385 -6.09 -14.15 -5.78
C TRP A 385 -5.86 -12.90 -6.62
N PHE A 386 -6.20 -11.71 -6.10
CA PHE A 386 -5.94 -10.45 -6.81
C PHE A 386 -4.44 -10.19 -6.98
N ALA A 387 -3.62 -10.45 -5.96
CA ALA A 387 -2.17 -10.28 -6.07
C ALA A 387 -1.57 -11.18 -7.15
N ARG A 388 -2.04 -12.43 -7.26
CA ARG A 388 -1.52 -13.42 -8.18
C ARG A 388 -2.08 -13.28 -9.60
N ASN A 389 -3.39 -13.10 -9.73
CA ASN A 389 -4.10 -13.22 -11.01
C ASN A 389 -4.44 -11.87 -11.67
N TYR A 390 -4.57 -10.77 -10.92
CA TYR A 390 -4.88 -9.45 -11.48
C TYR A 390 -3.61 -8.79 -12.04
N LYS A 391 -3.58 -8.51 -13.34
CA LYS A 391 -2.45 -7.80 -13.99
C LYS A 391 -2.62 -6.28 -13.85
N ALA A 392 -1.62 -5.61 -13.28
CA ALA A 392 -1.55 -4.16 -13.18
C ALA A 392 -0.83 -3.57 -14.41
N TYR A 393 -1.42 -2.57 -15.05
CA TYR A 393 -0.89 -1.98 -16.29
C TYR A 393 -0.22 -0.64 -16.06
N SER A 394 -0.42 -0.05 -14.90
CA SER A 394 0.13 1.25 -14.52
C SER A 394 0.55 1.28 -13.05
N PRO A 395 1.52 2.11 -12.68
CA PRO A 395 1.95 2.27 -11.30
C PRO A 395 0.81 2.75 -10.37
N ASN A 396 0.81 2.24 -9.14
CA ASN A 396 -0.17 2.62 -8.11
C ASN A 396 -1.65 2.41 -8.52
N THR A 397 -1.93 1.44 -9.39
CA THR A 397 -3.30 1.03 -9.74
C THR A 397 -3.80 -0.15 -8.92
N VAL A 398 -2.92 -0.82 -8.19
CA VAL A 398 -3.26 -1.85 -7.21
C VAL A 398 -2.77 -1.41 -5.84
N LEU A 399 -3.69 -0.92 -5.01
CA LEU A 399 -3.39 -0.51 -3.64
C LEU A 399 -3.66 -1.71 -2.72
N LEU A 400 -2.63 -2.36 -2.29
CA LEU A 400 -2.68 -3.42 -1.30
C LEU A 400 -1.58 -3.22 -0.25
N ASP A 401 -1.80 -3.75 0.93
CA ASP A 401 -0.82 -3.79 2.01
C ASP A 401 -0.45 -5.24 2.32
N ASN A 402 0.82 -5.55 2.22
CA ASN A 402 1.40 -6.85 2.60
C ASN A 402 2.45 -6.72 3.71
N ALA A 403 2.56 -5.54 4.30
CA ALA A 403 3.52 -5.24 5.37
C ALA A 403 2.88 -5.40 6.76
N LEU A 404 1.83 -4.64 7.07
CA LEU A 404 1.02 -4.82 8.28
C LEU A 404 -0.11 -5.82 8.08
N ALA A 405 -0.64 -5.88 6.86
CA ALA A 405 -1.77 -6.73 6.46
C ALA A 405 -3.02 -6.50 7.33
N THR A 406 -3.33 -5.23 7.62
CA THR A 406 -4.50 -4.87 8.45
C THR A 406 -5.79 -4.93 7.65
N MET A 407 -6.86 -5.39 8.28
CA MET A 407 -8.23 -5.28 7.78
C MET A 407 -8.75 -3.86 8.00
N GLY A 408 -9.74 -3.45 7.19
CA GLY A 408 -10.43 -2.17 7.31
C GLY A 408 -9.73 -0.99 6.62
N ALA A 409 -8.59 -1.20 5.95
CA ALA A 409 -7.86 -0.15 5.23
C ALA A 409 -8.36 0.06 3.77
N GLY A 410 -8.94 -0.96 3.15
CA GLY A 410 -9.28 -0.96 1.71
C GLY A 410 -10.25 0.15 1.32
N PHE A 411 -11.37 0.29 2.02
CA PHE A 411 -12.36 1.30 1.70
C PHE A 411 -11.86 2.75 1.97
N PRO A 412 -11.25 3.09 3.12
CA PRO A 412 -10.61 4.39 3.31
C PRO A 412 -9.53 4.70 2.25
N SER A 413 -8.74 3.71 1.85
CA SER A 413 -7.75 3.88 0.77
C SER A 413 -8.40 4.23 -0.57
N ALA A 414 -9.52 3.60 -0.90
CA ALA A 414 -10.28 3.93 -2.11
C ALA A 414 -10.85 5.36 -2.08
N ILE A 415 -11.35 5.82 -0.91
CA ILE A 415 -11.80 7.21 -0.73
C ILE A 415 -10.64 8.18 -1.00
N ALA A 416 -9.47 7.94 -0.40
CA ALA A 416 -8.28 8.76 -0.63
C ALA A 416 -7.84 8.75 -2.09
N ALA A 417 -7.83 7.58 -2.73
CA ALA A 417 -7.49 7.44 -4.15
C ALA A 417 -8.44 8.27 -5.04
N LYS A 418 -9.73 8.28 -4.71
CA LYS A 418 -10.72 9.07 -5.45
C LYS A 418 -10.61 10.57 -5.21
N ILE A 419 -10.15 11.00 -4.04
CA ILE A 419 -9.82 12.40 -3.75
C ILE A 419 -8.59 12.84 -4.57
N VAL A 420 -7.55 12.00 -4.63
CA VAL A 420 -6.31 12.29 -5.40
C VAL A 420 -6.56 12.27 -6.90
N TYR A 421 -7.33 11.32 -7.39
CA TYR A 421 -7.61 11.10 -8.81
C TYR A 421 -9.12 11.11 -9.11
N PRO A 422 -9.74 12.30 -9.10
CA PRO A 422 -11.21 12.42 -9.21
C PRO A 422 -11.78 11.89 -10.54
N LEU A 423 -10.97 11.81 -11.60
CA LEU A 423 -11.41 11.35 -12.91
C LEU A 423 -11.20 9.84 -13.14
N ARG A 424 -10.29 9.19 -12.40
CA ARG A 424 -10.04 7.77 -12.56
C ARG A 424 -11.19 6.93 -11.99
N LYS A 425 -11.42 5.76 -12.56
CA LYS A 425 -12.28 4.75 -11.95
C LYS A 425 -11.58 4.17 -10.72
N VAL A 426 -12.30 4.08 -9.60
CA VAL A 426 -11.78 3.53 -8.34
C VAL A 426 -12.76 2.49 -7.82
N LEU A 427 -12.24 1.31 -7.46
CA LEU A 427 -12.98 0.19 -6.91
C LEU A 427 -12.35 -0.22 -5.58
N ALA A 428 -13.08 -0.14 -4.48
CA ALA A 428 -12.72 -0.78 -3.23
C ALA A 428 -13.14 -2.25 -3.26
N ILE A 429 -12.26 -3.16 -2.88
CA ILE A 429 -12.53 -4.59 -2.80
C ILE A 429 -12.26 -5.05 -1.37
N CYS A 430 -13.32 -5.37 -0.65
CA CYS A 430 -13.29 -5.70 0.76
C CYS A 430 -14.02 -7.01 1.01
N GLY A 431 -13.52 -7.85 1.93
CA GLY A 431 -14.36 -8.89 2.52
C GLY A 431 -15.40 -8.26 3.43
N ASP A 432 -16.49 -8.96 3.69
CA ASP A 432 -17.57 -8.49 4.54
C ASP A 432 -17.09 -8.13 5.95
N GLY A 433 -16.23 -8.93 6.57
CA GLY A 433 -15.63 -8.63 7.88
C GLY A 433 -14.72 -7.40 7.86
N GLY A 434 -13.89 -7.23 6.82
CA GLY A 434 -12.99 -6.07 6.68
C GLY A 434 -13.74 -4.79 6.38
N PHE A 435 -14.75 -4.85 5.50
CA PHE A 435 -15.59 -3.69 5.18
C PHE A 435 -16.26 -3.13 6.44
N MET A 436 -16.81 -3.99 7.30
CA MET A 436 -17.53 -3.56 8.51
C MET A 436 -16.63 -2.85 9.54
N MET A 437 -15.29 -2.97 9.46
CA MET A 437 -14.38 -2.27 10.39
C MET A 437 -14.32 -0.76 10.17
N ASN A 438 -14.52 -0.27 8.94
CA ASN A 438 -14.52 1.17 8.61
C ASN A 438 -15.68 1.53 7.66
N SER A 439 -16.75 0.77 7.66
CA SER A 439 -17.93 0.98 6.81
C SER A 439 -18.67 2.30 7.06
N GLN A 440 -18.53 2.90 8.25
CA GLN A 440 -19.08 4.20 8.60
C GLN A 440 -18.56 5.33 7.69
N GLU A 441 -17.43 5.14 7.01
CA GLU A 441 -16.90 6.10 6.04
C GLU A 441 -17.74 6.17 4.74
N MET A 442 -18.79 5.34 4.63
CA MET A 442 -19.85 5.54 3.61
C MET A 442 -20.45 6.96 3.70
N GLU A 443 -20.66 7.48 4.93
CA GLU A 443 -21.08 8.86 5.12
C GLU A 443 -20.07 9.85 4.53
N THR A 444 -18.78 9.66 4.82
CA THR A 444 -17.71 10.51 4.30
C THR A 444 -17.70 10.51 2.76
N ALA A 445 -17.81 9.35 2.14
CA ALA A 445 -17.81 9.22 0.69
C ALA A 445 -19.05 9.88 0.04
N VAL A 446 -20.23 9.70 0.64
CA VAL A 446 -21.48 10.30 0.16
C VAL A 446 -21.46 11.82 0.33
N ARG A 447 -21.07 12.33 1.51
CA ARG A 447 -20.95 13.76 1.80
C ARG A 447 -20.00 14.49 0.86
N LEU A 448 -18.87 13.83 0.50
CA LEU A 448 -17.90 14.34 -0.47
C LEU A 448 -18.36 14.16 -1.93
N LYS A 449 -19.52 13.55 -2.17
CA LYS A 449 -20.09 13.29 -3.50
C LYS A 449 -19.11 12.58 -4.43
N LEU A 450 -18.40 11.56 -3.90
CA LEU A 450 -17.46 10.80 -4.69
C LEU A 450 -18.17 9.85 -5.66
N ASN A 451 -17.52 9.53 -6.77
CA ASN A 451 -17.93 8.47 -7.68
C ASN A 451 -17.06 7.24 -7.42
N LEU A 452 -17.55 6.32 -6.61
CA LEU A 452 -16.78 5.20 -6.08
C LEU A 452 -17.63 3.94 -6.01
N VAL A 453 -17.09 2.81 -6.42
CA VAL A 453 -17.71 1.50 -6.27
C VAL A 453 -17.03 0.74 -5.14
N VAL A 454 -17.81 0.13 -4.27
CA VAL A 454 -17.37 -0.76 -3.18
C VAL A 454 -17.89 -2.16 -3.46
N LEU A 455 -16.97 -3.09 -3.66
CA LEU A 455 -17.28 -4.51 -3.85
C LEU A 455 -17.08 -5.23 -2.51
N VAL A 456 -18.17 -5.72 -1.93
CA VAL A 456 -18.16 -6.48 -0.68
C VAL A 456 -18.26 -7.96 -1.00
N LEU A 457 -17.18 -8.68 -0.78
CA LEU A 457 -17.09 -10.12 -0.99
C LEU A 457 -17.60 -10.83 0.25
N ARG A 458 -18.75 -11.50 0.13
CA ARG A 458 -19.46 -12.11 1.26
C ARG A 458 -19.24 -13.61 1.30
N ASP A 459 -18.56 -14.06 2.34
CA ASP A 459 -18.45 -15.47 2.74
C ASP A 459 -18.94 -15.73 4.18
N ASN A 460 -19.38 -14.68 4.88
CA ASN A 460 -19.90 -14.69 6.26
C ASN A 460 -18.91 -15.28 7.27
N ALA A 461 -17.61 -15.15 7.03
CA ALA A 461 -16.56 -15.65 7.90
C ALA A 461 -15.25 -14.86 7.77
N TYR A 462 -14.34 -15.03 8.71
CA TYR A 462 -12.96 -14.62 8.53
C TYR A 462 -12.22 -15.66 7.66
N GLY A 463 -12.46 -15.61 6.35
CA GLY A 463 -12.08 -16.65 5.38
C GLY A 463 -10.60 -17.03 5.39
N MET A 464 -9.66 -16.10 5.64
CA MET A 464 -8.25 -16.41 5.78
C MET A 464 -7.98 -17.30 7.00
N ILE A 465 -8.64 -17.05 8.14
CA ILE A 465 -8.47 -17.84 9.35
C ILE A 465 -9.12 -19.21 9.17
N LYS A 466 -10.31 -19.25 8.57
CA LYS A 466 -11.00 -20.50 8.20
C LYS A 466 -10.10 -21.41 7.37
N TRP A 467 -9.50 -20.87 6.31
CA TRP A 467 -8.57 -21.61 5.46
C TRP A 467 -7.34 -22.11 6.22
N LYS A 468 -6.76 -21.29 7.10
CA LYS A 468 -5.62 -21.70 7.94
C LYS A 468 -5.98 -22.77 8.94
N GLN A 469 -7.15 -22.70 9.60
CA GLN A 469 -7.63 -23.76 10.51
C GLN A 469 -7.79 -25.08 9.75
N ALA A 470 -8.42 -25.05 8.57
CA ALA A 470 -8.59 -26.23 7.72
C ALA A 470 -7.23 -26.85 7.32
N GLY A 471 -6.28 -26.03 6.86
CA GLY A 471 -4.94 -26.47 6.48
C GLY A 471 -4.11 -27.07 7.65
N MET A 472 -4.46 -26.74 8.89
CA MET A 472 -3.86 -27.33 10.11
C MET A 472 -4.64 -28.53 10.64
N GLY A 473 -5.75 -28.92 9.99
CA GLY A 473 -6.64 -29.97 10.44
C GLY A 473 -7.46 -29.61 11.68
N PHE A 474 -7.60 -28.32 11.99
CA PHE A 474 -8.42 -27.85 13.11
C PHE A 474 -9.89 -27.72 12.69
N GLN A 475 -10.78 -27.88 13.66
CA GLN A 475 -12.19 -27.58 13.47
C GLN A 475 -12.39 -26.07 13.39
N GLU A 476 -13.37 -25.66 12.60
CA GLU A 476 -13.78 -24.27 12.49
C GLU A 476 -14.30 -23.74 13.83
N PHE A 477 -13.72 -22.65 14.33
CA PHE A 477 -14.07 -22.06 15.61
C PHE A 477 -13.84 -20.54 15.65
N GLY A 478 -14.83 -19.80 16.16
CA GLY A 478 -14.72 -18.35 16.40
C GLY A 478 -14.74 -17.50 15.14
N LEU A 479 -15.35 -17.98 14.06
CA LEU A 479 -15.35 -17.33 12.75
C LEU A 479 -16.72 -16.80 12.32
N ASP A 480 -17.81 -17.35 12.88
CA ASP A 480 -19.17 -17.03 12.47
C ASP A 480 -19.62 -15.67 12.99
N TYR A 481 -20.17 -14.86 12.10
CA TYR A 481 -20.81 -13.60 12.42
C TYR A 481 -21.95 -13.31 11.45
N GLY A 482 -22.91 -12.47 11.87
CA GLY A 482 -23.99 -11.99 11.02
C GLY A 482 -23.58 -10.72 10.26
N ASN A 483 -24.06 -10.62 9.04
CA ASN A 483 -23.92 -9.40 8.24
C ASN A 483 -25.25 -8.65 8.17
N PRO A 484 -25.22 -7.32 8.01
CA PRO A 484 -26.42 -6.55 7.66
C PRO A 484 -26.87 -6.90 6.23
N ASP A 485 -28.08 -6.50 5.87
CA ASP A 485 -28.48 -6.40 4.47
C ASP A 485 -27.69 -5.25 3.84
N PHE A 486 -26.63 -5.58 3.09
CA PHE A 486 -25.72 -4.59 2.53
C PHE A 486 -26.37 -3.62 1.54
N MET A 487 -27.44 -4.01 0.86
CA MET A 487 -28.20 -3.09 0.01
C MET A 487 -28.87 -2.01 0.84
N LYS A 488 -29.65 -2.39 1.86
CA LYS A 488 -30.30 -1.43 2.77
C LYS A 488 -29.28 -0.63 3.58
N TYR A 489 -28.14 -1.24 3.92
CA TYR A 489 -27.04 -0.55 4.59
C TYR A 489 -26.51 0.60 3.73
N ALA A 490 -26.23 0.37 2.45
CA ALA A 490 -25.82 1.41 1.51
C ALA A 490 -26.88 2.50 1.35
N GLU A 491 -28.14 2.12 1.15
CA GLU A 491 -29.27 3.04 1.02
C GLU A 491 -29.45 3.93 2.25
N SER A 492 -29.20 3.42 3.46
CA SER A 492 -29.31 4.20 4.71
C SER A 492 -28.34 5.38 4.79
N TYR A 493 -27.23 5.34 4.02
CA TYR A 493 -26.28 6.45 3.86
C TYR A 493 -26.57 7.33 2.63
N GLY A 494 -27.56 6.99 1.81
CA GLY A 494 -27.84 7.66 0.55
C GLY A 494 -26.98 7.18 -0.63
N ALA A 495 -26.30 6.04 -0.49
CA ALA A 495 -25.62 5.32 -1.56
C ALA A 495 -26.59 4.36 -2.26
N LYS A 496 -26.15 3.70 -3.33
CA LYS A 496 -26.92 2.69 -4.05
C LYS A 496 -26.40 1.29 -3.71
N GLY A 497 -27.28 0.41 -3.27
CA GLY A 497 -26.98 -0.98 -2.95
C GLY A 497 -27.36 -1.92 -4.09
N HIS A 498 -26.48 -2.89 -4.37
CA HIS A 498 -26.67 -3.92 -5.38
C HIS A 498 -26.25 -5.28 -4.82
N ARG A 499 -26.83 -6.37 -5.37
CA ARG A 499 -26.45 -7.73 -5.03
C ARG A 499 -26.34 -8.56 -6.31
N VAL A 500 -25.25 -9.31 -6.41
CA VAL A 500 -25.08 -10.31 -7.46
C VAL A 500 -25.85 -11.57 -7.04
N GLU A 501 -26.87 -11.94 -7.82
CA GLU A 501 -27.70 -13.13 -7.58
C GLU A 501 -27.32 -14.29 -8.53
N GLN A 502 -26.66 -13.96 -9.64
CA GLN A 502 -26.12 -14.91 -10.62
C GLN A 502 -24.78 -14.39 -11.14
N THR A 503 -23.86 -15.29 -11.41
CA THR A 503 -22.47 -14.93 -11.74
C THR A 503 -22.35 -14.10 -13.01
N ASP A 504 -23.19 -14.36 -14.02
CA ASP A 504 -23.22 -13.64 -15.30
C ASP A 504 -23.61 -12.15 -15.17
N GLN A 505 -24.30 -11.77 -14.09
CA GLN A 505 -24.66 -10.38 -13.81
C GLN A 505 -23.47 -9.51 -13.36
N LEU A 506 -22.37 -10.13 -12.88
CA LEU A 506 -21.26 -9.42 -12.23
C LEU A 506 -20.63 -8.38 -13.15
N ASN A 507 -20.34 -8.75 -14.41
CA ASN A 507 -19.66 -7.85 -15.34
C ASN A 507 -20.49 -6.62 -15.67
N GLU A 508 -21.74 -6.81 -16.08
CA GLU A 508 -22.66 -5.72 -16.43
C GLU A 508 -22.91 -4.80 -15.23
N MET A 509 -23.09 -5.37 -14.05
CA MET A 509 -23.31 -4.62 -12.81
C MET A 509 -22.09 -3.77 -12.44
N LEU A 510 -20.88 -4.34 -12.51
CA LEU A 510 -19.63 -3.60 -12.27
C LEU A 510 -19.47 -2.44 -13.27
N GLN A 511 -19.66 -2.70 -14.55
CA GLN A 511 -19.55 -1.70 -15.60
C GLN A 511 -20.57 -0.57 -15.38
N SER A 512 -21.84 -0.90 -15.18
CA SER A 512 -22.91 0.06 -14.92
C SER A 512 -22.64 0.93 -13.69
N CYS A 513 -22.18 0.32 -12.57
CA CYS A 513 -21.86 1.06 -11.35
C CYS A 513 -20.63 1.97 -11.50
N LEU A 514 -19.61 1.53 -12.26
CA LEU A 514 -18.41 2.35 -12.52
C LEU A 514 -18.69 3.54 -13.45
N GLU A 515 -19.72 3.47 -14.28
CA GLU A 515 -20.14 4.53 -15.21
C GLU A 515 -21.16 5.49 -14.58
N THR A 516 -21.94 5.03 -13.60
CA THR A 516 -23.00 5.80 -12.98
C THR A 516 -22.42 6.65 -11.82
N PRO A 517 -22.74 7.97 -11.76
CA PRO A 517 -22.30 8.81 -10.65
C PRO A 517 -22.86 8.39 -9.29
N GLY A 518 -22.05 8.58 -8.25
CA GLY A 518 -22.41 8.33 -6.86
C GLY A 518 -21.60 7.19 -6.23
N ILE A 519 -22.01 6.80 -5.03
CA ILE A 519 -21.45 5.67 -4.31
C ILE A 519 -22.32 4.45 -4.58
N HIS A 520 -21.69 3.38 -5.05
CA HIS A 520 -22.33 2.10 -5.30
C HIS A 520 -21.67 1.03 -4.43
N LEU A 521 -22.46 0.25 -3.71
CA LEU A 521 -22.02 -0.94 -2.98
C LEU A 521 -22.60 -2.16 -3.67
N ILE A 522 -21.74 -3.08 -4.06
CA ILE A 522 -22.11 -4.34 -4.70
C ILE A 522 -21.74 -5.49 -3.75
N GLU A 523 -22.73 -6.21 -3.26
CA GLU A 523 -22.55 -7.45 -2.51
C GLU A 523 -22.35 -8.61 -3.49
N VAL A 524 -21.26 -9.37 -3.32
CA VAL A 524 -20.94 -10.55 -4.13
C VAL A 524 -20.73 -11.74 -3.21
N PRO A 525 -21.63 -12.75 -3.25
CA PRO A 525 -21.37 -14.04 -2.62
C PRO A 525 -20.18 -14.73 -3.28
N VAL A 526 -19.18 -15.17 -2.50
CA VAL A 526 -17.94 -15.79 -3.02
C VAL A 526 -17.75 -17.17 -2.42
N ASP A 527 -17.34 -18.13 -3.27
CA ASP A 527 -16.93 -19.47 -2.88
C ASP A 527 -15.41 -19.61 -2.89
N TYR A 528 -14.81 -19.86 -1.72
CA TYR A 528 -13.39 -20.10 -1.55
C TYR A 528 -13.00 -21.58 -1.42
N SER A 529 -13.89 -22.51 -1.75
CA SER A 529 -13.62 -23.96 -1.70
C SER A 529 -12.42 -24.37 -2.55
N GLU A 530 -12.15 -23.65 -3.65
CA GLU A 530 -11.01 -23.87 -4.54
C GLU A 530 -9.64 -23.52 -3.93
N ASN A 531 -9.58 -22.78 -2.80
CA ASN A 531 -8.31 -22.34 -2.23
C ASN A 531 -7.35 -23.49 -1.93
N GLU A 532 -7.85 -24.58 -1.35
CA GLU A 532 -7.02 -25.73 -1.00
C GLU A 532 -6.54 -26.46 -2.26
N GLN A 533 -7.44 -26.68 -3.21
CA GLN A 533 -7.13 -27.38 -4.45
C GLN A 533 -6.11 -26.59 -5.29
N VAL A 534 -6.42 -25.33 -5.61
CA VAL A 534 -5.65 -24.54 -6.58
C VAL A 534 -4.37 -23.95 -5.99
N LEU A 535 -4.44 -23.41 -4.76
CA LEU A 535 -3.30 -22.70 -4.16
C LEU A 535 -2.37 -23.60 -3.33
N ILE A 536 -2.77 -24.85 -3.05
CA ILE A 536 -1.97 -25.78 -2.24
C ILE A 536 -1.73 -27.09 -2.97
N GLN A 537 -2.78 -27.86 -3.30
CA GLN A 537 -2.63 -29.23 -3.81
C GLN A 537 -2.02 -29.25 -5.22
N GLU A 538 -2.53 -28.47 -6.15
CA GLU A 538 -2.01 -28.38 -7.50
C GLU A 538 -0.57 -27.88 -7.52
N LEU A 539 -0.28 -26.82 -6.76
CA LEU A 539 1.06 -26.28 -6.67
C LEU A 539 2.05 -27.24 -5.98
N ASN A 540 1.60 -28.02 -4.99
CA ASN A 540 2.43 -29.05 -4.34
C ASN A 540 2.71 -30.26 -5.23
N ALA A 541 1.75 -30.66 -6.05
CA ALA A 541 1.88 -31.79 -6.98
C ALA A 541 2.86 -31.49 -8.13
N LYS A 542 3.20 -30.24 -8.33
CA LYS A 542 4.03 -29.75 -9.39
C LYS A 542 5.51 -30.09 -9.18
N THR A 543 6.11 -30.56 -10.21
CA THR A 543 7.56 -30.71 -10.28
C THR A 543 8.14 -29.58 -11.16
N CYS A 544 9.18 -28.87 -10.71
CA CYS A 544 9.89 -27.89 -11.53
C CYS A 544 10.74 -28.54 -12.64
N VAL A 545 10.35 -29.73 -13.09
CA VAL A 545 10.89 -30.42 -14.25
C VAL A 545 10.03 -30.02 -15.44
N LEU A 546 10.32 -28.85 -16.02
CA LEU A 546 9.64 -28.29 -17.18
C LEU A 546 10.48 -28.39 -18.43
#